data_38e4b73f6e7ee0489be7b7125dc8ef18
#
_entry.id   38e4b73f6e7ee0489be7b7125dc8ef18
#
_cell.length_a   1.000
_cell.length_b   1.000
_cell.length_c   1.000
_cell.angle_alpha   90.00
_cell.angle_beta   90.00
_cell.angle_gamma   90.00
#
_symmetry.space_group_name_H-M   'P 1'
#
loop_
_entity.id
_entity.type
_entity.pdbx_description
1 polymer ?
#
loop_
_entity_poly.entity_id
_entity_poly.type
_entity_poly.pdbx_seq_one_letter_code
_entity_poly.pdbx_strand_id
1 'polypeptide(L)'
;MSTLFAIAVGLAMSCMTSSSPSVPKPEAATKPSPDVLVIVLDMVRADMMSTYGHKHPTSPQLDAVADAGVTFEDATAPSSWTWPSHASLFTGTAPWEHGAHASLKAEGVGLSDGHWGLLAMRKDLPTMAEQFSAAGYRTVSVASNRFLDPKLGLTRGFQVAEIMPDSQLADRIGAVLTEDDERPLFLFVNILIAHAPWEVFPAAWSKPHGERLGSAETAPAWAKGYLMDVPGGLDFYQTRDGASRGGFRQLIAGDITIPPEDMPIIEDLYTAGINAADFIMHRIVTQWTAYSPQGIVAVTSDHGEYLGEHGLWEHGKTVFTEVVDVPLVIAAPGRLPKGKRVSTPVQMQDLHDTLLQLADLPGDHPHSLVPVANGGPRDRPIQAKAWASRPWKESMGGIFAYDWSLYREGNRALVFSSNGDRFLYDMDTDPGMTRDLATLQPDAVADLWSRAEGAFRETAASTSSAEMSADMIEELKALGYLE
;
A
#
# COMPACT_ATOMS: atom_id res chain seq x y z
N MET A 1 -112.61 -19.41 -12.38
CA MET A 1 -112.12 -19.53 -13.74
C MET A 1 -110.86 -18.67 -13.80
N SER A 2 -109.82 -19.17 -14.29
CA SER A 2 -108.53 -18.56 -14.57
C SER A 2 -107.58 -18.44 -13.35
N THR A 3 -106.77 -19.43 -13.23
CA THR A 3 -105.61 -19.59 -12.37
C THR A 3 -104.41 -18.83 -12.92
N LEU A 4 -103.77 -18.00 -12.12
CA LEU A 4 -102.50 -17.39 -12.44
C LEU A 4 -101.41 -18.07 -11.60
N PHE A 5 -100.47 -18.67 -12.29
CA PHE A 5 -99.24 -19.22 -11.70
C PHE A 5 -98.25 -18.11 -11.59
N ALA A 6 -97.71 -17.86 -10.40
CA ALA A 6 -96.58 -16.98 -10.18
C ALA A 6 -95.32 -17.79 -10.00
N ILE A 7 -94.38 -17.59 -10.91
CA ILE A 7 -93.02 -18.19 -10.84
C ILE A 7 -92.09 -17.21 -10.07
N ALA A 8 -91.63 -17.64 -8.90
CA ALA A 8 -90.61 -16.91 -8.14
C ALA A 8 -89.20 -17.30 -8.66
N VAL A 9 -88.50 -16.36 -9.21
CA VAL A 9 -87.08 -16.49 -9.58
C VAL A 9 -86.22 -16.00 -8.38
N GLY A 10 -85.58 -16.93 -7.69
CA GLY A 10 -84.63 -16.61 -6.63
C GLY A 10 -83.25 -16.16 -7.22
N LEU A 11 -82.93 -14.91 -7.06
CA LEU A 11 -81.52 -14.41 -7.32
C LEU A 11 -80.65 -14.77 -6.10
N ALA A 12 -79.69 -15.70 -6.30
CA ALA A 12 -78.62 -15.93 -5.37
C ALA A 12 -77.52 -14.85 -5.61
N MET A 13 -77.38 -13.90 -4.69
CA MET A 13 -76.30 -12.90 -4.67
C MET A 13 -75.04 -13.54 -4.10
N SER A 14 -74.11 -13.92 -4.97
CA SER A 14 -72.78 -14.39 -4.57
C SER A 14 -71.94 -13.15 -4.15
N CYS A 15 -71.61 -13.01 -2.87
CA CYS A 15 -70.69 -12.05 -2.34
C CYS A 15 -69.25 -12.46 -2.80
N MET A 16 -68.74 -11.89 -3.89
CA MET A 16 -67.34 -11.92 -4.20
C MET A 16 -66.62 -10.91 -3.28
N THR A 17 -65.91 -11.40 -2.28
CA THR A 17 -64.92 -10.60 -1.53
C THR A 17 -63.73 -10.35 -2.43
N SER A 18 -63.62 -9.14 -2.98
CA SER A 18 -62.43 -8.65 -3.67
C SER A 18 -61.34 -8.42 -2.65
N SER A 19 -60.36 -9.33 -2.58
CA SER A 19 -59.09 -9.07 -1.92
C SER A 19 -58.32 -8.07 -2.76
N SER A 20 -58.22 -6.83 -2.29
CA SER A 20 -57.30 -5.82 -2.85
C SER A 20 -55.89 -6.38 -2.77
N PRO A 21 -55.08 -6.26 -3.84
CA PRO A 21 -53.69 -6.60 -3.75
C PRO A 21 -53.01 -5.72 -2.70
N SER A 22 -52.36 -6.36 -1.72
CA SER A 22 -51.52 -5.66 -0.75
C SER A 22 -50.40 -4.96 -1.50
N VAL A 23 -50.39 -3.62 -1.46
CA VAL A 23 -49.25 -2.82 -1.90
C VAL A 23 -48.06 -3.31 -1.06
N PRO A 24 -46.96 -3.74 -1.70
CA PRO A 24 -45.79 -4.13 -0.95
C PRO A 24 -45.32 -2.92 -0.11
N LYS A 25 -45.15 -3.17 1.19
CA LYS A 25 -44.62 -2.20 2.13
C LYS A 25 -43.28 -1.72 1.54
N PRO A 26 -42.98 -0.40 1.45
CA PRO A 26 -41.70 0.05 0.96
C PRO A 26 -40.61 -0.66 1.78
N GLU A 27 -39.76 -1.39 1.09
CA GLU A 27 -38.51 -1.92 1.67
C GLU A 27 -37.83 -0.77 2.36
N ALA A 28 -37.46 -0.92 3.63
CA ALA A 28 -36.78 0.13 4.37
C ALA A 28 -35.60 0.59 3.53
N ALA A 29 -35.55 1.88 3.19
CA ALA A 29 -34.50 2.44 2.40
C ALA A 29 -33.16 1.99 3.01
N THR A 30 -32.44 1.11 2.33
CA THR A 30 -31.08 0.70 2.71
C THR A 30 -30.28 1.99 2.78
N LYS A 31 -29.55 2.19 3.89
CA LYS A 31 -28.62 3.33 3.97
C LYS A 31 -27.78 3.35 2.68
N PRO A 32 -27.61 4.50 2.03
CA PRO A 32 -26.76 4.55 0.83
C PRO A 32 -25.38 4.03 1.21
N SER A 33 -24.82 3.17 0.36
CA SER A 33 -23.46 2.66 0.53
C SER A 33 -22.47 3.82 0.60
N PRO A 34 -21.56 3.86 1.57
CA PRO A 34 -20.63 4.99 1.71
C PRO A 34 -19.63 5.02 0.56
N ASP A 35 -19.25 6.21 0.11
CA ASP A 35 -18.09 6.36 -0.75
C ASP A 35 -16.81 5.98 0.01
N VAL A 36 -15.81 5.48 -0.73
CA VAL A 36 -14.54 4.99 -0.17
C VAL A 36 -13.36 5.62 -0.88
N LEU A 37 -12.49 6.27 -0.12
CA LEU A 37 -11.20 6.81 -0.56
C LEU A 37 -10.07 6.03 0.11
N VAL A 38 -9.15 5.53 -0.70
CA VAL A 38 -7.87 4.95 -0.25
C VAL A 38 -6.73 5.78 -0.80
N ILE A 39 -5.85 6.25 0.08
CA ILE A 39 -4.63 6.96 -0.29
C ILE A 39 -3.43 6.13 0.17
N VAL A 40 -2.54 5.82 -0.76
CA VAL A 40 -1.23 5.23 -0.48
C VAL A 40 -0.16 6.30 -0.68
N LEU A 41 0.59 6.58 0.37
CA LEU A 41 1.78 7.42 0.35
C LEU A 41 2.96 6.49 0.07
N ASP A 42 3.44 6.48 -1.17
CA ASP A 42 4.48 5.55 -1.63
C ASP A 42 5.79 5.73 -0.86
N MET A 43 6.36 4.62 -0.36
CA MET A 43 7.64 4.59 0.35
C MET A 43 7.68 5.37 1.68
N VAL A 44 6.55 5.56 2.38
CA VAL A 44 6.51 6.36 3.62
C VAL A 44 6.56 5.47 4.86
N ARG A 45 7.58 5.69 5.70
CA ARG A 45 7.77 5.06 7.01
C ARG A 45 6.84 5.69 8.06
N ALA A 46 6.28 4.88 8.95
CA ALA A 46 5.47 5.37 10.06
C ALA A 46 6.29 6.25 11.01
N ASP A 47 7.48 5.81 11.43
CA ASP A 47 8.35 6.51 12.39
C ASP A 47 8.86 7.88 11.90
N MET A 48 8.80 8.14 10.60
CA MET A 48 9.18 9.43 9.98
C MET A 48 8.00 10.41 9.84
N MET A 49 6.82 10.04 10.34
CA MET A 49 5.64 10.90 10.35
C MET A 49 5.38 11.51 11.73
N SER A 50 5.04 12.81 11.79
CA SER A 50 4.72 13.48 13.06
C SER A 50 3.49 12.90 13.74
N THR A 51 2.52 12.38 12.99
CA THR A 51 1.36 11.62 13.50
C THR A 51 1.79 10.40 14.34
N TYR A 52 2.96 9.84 14.08
CA TYR A 52 3.58 8.73 14.81
C TYR A 52 4.73 9.15 15.72
N GLY A 53 4.95 10.45 15.92
CA GLY A 53 5.89 10.98 16.92
C GLY A 53 7.22 11.48 16.38
N HIS A 54 7.38 11.63 15.05
CA HIS A 54 8.60 12.23 14.49
C HIS A 54 8.79 13.67 14.98
N LYS A 55 10.05 14.08 15.16
CA LYS A 55 10.44 15.40 15.71
C LYS A 55 10.02 16.60 14.88
N HIS A 56 10.00 16.45 13.53
CA HIS A 56 9.53 17.49 12.61
C HIS A 56 8.05 17.31 12.29
N PRO A 57 7.29 18.38 12.00
CA PRO A 57 5.88 18.30 11.64
C PRO A 57 5.73 17.80 10.18
N THR A 58 6.06 16.55 9.94
CA THR A 58 6.12 15.93 8.62
C THR A 58 4.75 15.59 8.04
N SER A 59 3.76 15.32 8.93
CA SER A 59 2.41 14.90 8.54
C SER A 59 1.29 15.61 9.31
N PRO A 60 1.31 16.95 9.47
CA PRO A 60 0.32 17.66 10.29
C PRO A 60 -1.11 17.58 9.70
N GLN A 61 -1.25 17.27 8.41
CA GLN A 61 -2.55 17.16 7.77
C GLN A 61 -3.17 15.77 7.99
N LEU A 62 -2.34 14.73 8.11
CA LEU A 62 -2.80 13.39 8.48
C LEU A 62 -3.40 13.37 9.89
N ASP A 63 -2.95 14.25 10.79
CA ASP A 63 -3.51 14.39 12.14
C ASP A 63 -5.03 14.65 12.11
N ALA A 64 -5.53 15.42 11.14
CA ALA A 64 -6.96 15.66 11.00
C ALA A 64 -7.75 14.38 10.62
N VAL A 65 -7.17 13.49 9.84
CA VAL A 65 -7.76 12.19 9.51
C VAL A 65 -7.71 11.27 10.73
N ALA A 66 -6.59 11.29 11.47
CA ALA A 66 -6.40 10.53 12.69
C ALA A 66 -7.39 10.93 13.80
N ASP A 67 -7.62 12.22 13.99
CA ASP A 67 -8.61 12.76 14.94
C ASP A 67 -10.05 12.37 14.56
N ALA A 68 -10.32 12.18 13.27
CA ALA A 68 -11.64 11.75 12.77
C ALA A 68 -11.82 10.23 12.80
N GLY A 69 -10.77 9.44 13.02
CA GLY A 69 -10.76 8.00 12.84
C GLY A 69 -9.91 7.23 13.85
N VAL A 70 -9.33 6.14 13.38
CA VAL A 70 -8.47 5.22 14.14
C VAL A 70 -7.07 5.22 13.53
N THR A 71 -6.06 5.43 14.36
CA THR A 71 -4.65 5.26 14.00
C THR A 71 -4.16 3.90 14.51
N PHE A 72 -3.68 3.05 13.62
CA PHE A 72 -2.98 1.82 13.97
C PHE A 72 -1.50 2.13 14.11
N GLU A 73 -0.97 1.94 15.31
CA GLU A 73 0.40 2.36 15.67
C GLU A 73 1.48 1.37 15.23
N ASP A 74 1.09 0.16 14.84
CA ASP A 74 1.97 -0.94 14.48
C ASP A 74 1.33 -1.68 13.28
N ALA A 75 1.52 -1.14 12.09
CA ALA A 75 1.01 -1.70 10.85
C ALA A 75 2.17 -2.12 9.93
N THR A 76 2.19 -3.40 9.56
CA THR A 76 3.27 -3.97 8.74
C THR A 76 2.81 -4.18 7.30
N ALA A 77 3.59 -3.69 6.34
CA ALA A 77 3.44 -3.99 4.91
C ALA A 77 3.80 -5.46 4.63
N PRO A 78 3.14 -6.13 3.69
CA PRO A 78 3.39 -7.55 3.39
C PRO A 78 4.69 -7.79 2.61
N SER A 79 5.27 -6.73 2.07
CA SER A 79 6.56 -6.73 1.38
C SER A 79 7.20 -5.34 1.47
N SER A 80 8.45 -5.27 1.09
CA SER A 80 9.25 -4.04 1.16
C SER A 80 9.34 -3.28 -0.17
N TRP A 81 8.38 -3.45 -1.09
CA TRP A 81 8.33 -2.70 -2.34
C TRP A 81 6.95 -2.71 -3.01
N THR A 82 6.74 -1.81 -3.95
CA THR A 82 5.44 -1.42 -4.52
C THR A 82 4.63 -2.58 -5.10
N TRP A 83 5.23 -3.42 -5.95
CA TRP A 83 4.52 -4.43 -6.74
C TRP A 83 3.78 -5.47 -5.87
N PRO A 84 4.45 -6.21 -4.96
CA PRO A 84 3.77 -7.18 -4.11
C PRO A 84 2.86 -6.53 -3.06
N SER A 85 3.23 -5.36 -2.54
CA SER A 85 2.45 -4.69 -1.50
C SER A 85 1.10 -4.20 -2.02
N HIS A 86 1.07 -3.58 -3.21
CA HIS A 86 -0.19 -3.17 -3.84
C HIS A 86 -1.04 -4.37 -4.26
N ALA A 87 -0.43 -5.45 -4.77
CA ALA A 87 -1.17 -6.68 -5.07
C ALA A 87 -1.85 -7.24 -3.80
N SER A 88 -1.14 -7.23 -2.67
CA SER A 88 -1.71 -7.63 -1.37
C SER A 88 -2.82 -6.70 -0.91
N LEU A 89 -2.65 -5.38 -1.03
CA LEU A 89 -3.69 -4.40 -0.71
C LEU A 89 -4.96 -4.65 -1.54
N PHE A 90 -4.81 -4.91 -2.83
CA PHE A 90 -5.95 -5.08 -3.72
C PHE A 90 -6.63 -6.45 -3.60
N THR A 91 -5.95 -7.49 -3.14
CA THR A 91 -6.50 -8.85 -3.05
C THR A 91 -6.79 -9.31 -1.62
N GLY A 92 -6.27 -8.63 -0.60
CA GLY A 92 -6.34 -9.08 0.80
C GLY A 92 -5.50 -10.32 1.10
N THR A 93 -4.64 -10.76 0.15
CA THR A 93 -3.84 -11.98 0.28
C THR A 93 -2.34 -11.66 0.38
N ALA A 94 -1.58 -12.62 0.87
CA ALA A 94 -0.14 -12.45 1.02
C ALA A 94 0.61 -12.58 -0.34
N PRO A 95 1.81 -11.99 -0.47
CA PRO A 95 2.56 -12.01 -1.72
C PRO A 95 2.84 -13.41 -2.28
N TRP A 96 3.09 -14.40 -1.43
CA TRP A 96 3.27 -15.79 -1.86
C TRP A 96 1.97 -16.52 -2.24
N GLU A 97 0.82 -15.91 -1.96
CA GLU A 97 -0.50 -16.42 -2.35
C GLU A 97 -0.96 -15.83 -3.68
N HIS A 98 -0.84 -14.51 -3.87
CA HIS A 98 -1.24 -13.86 -5.13
C HIS A 98 -0.17 -13.94 -6.23
N GLY A 99 1.07 -14.28 -5.90
CA GLY A 99 2.16 -14.56 -6.83
C GLY A 99 2.78 -13.32 -7.52
N ALA A 100 2.31 -12.11 -7.23
CA ALA A 100 2.88 -10.89 -7.79
C ALA A 100 4.13 -10.49 -7.00
N HIS A 101 5.30 -10.91 -7.48
CA HIS A 101 6.61 -10.60 -6.88
C HIS A 101 7.72 -10.74 -7.94
N ALA A 102 8.96 -10.36 -7.62
CA ALA A 102 10.12 -10.67 -8.46
C ALA A 102 10.47 -12.16 -8.37
N SER A 103 11.03 -12.72 -9.43
CA SER A 103 11.51 -14.11 -9.43
C SER A 103 12.82 -14.25 -10.17
N LEU A 104 13.78 -14.95 -9.55
CA LEU A 104 15.02 -15.38 -10.21
C LEU A 104 14.79 -16.40 -11.32
N LYS A 105 13.62 -17.08 -11.31
CA LYS A 105 13.25 -18.17 -12.24
C LYS A 105 12.29 -17.72 -13.34
N ALA A 106 11.81 -16.48 -13.34
CA ALA A 106 10.92 -16.00 -14.38
C ALA A 106 11.68 -15.90 -15.70
N GLU A 107 11.63 -16.99 -16.49
CA GLU A 107 12.08 -17.00 -17.88
C GLU A 107 11.00 -16.34 -18.73
N GLY A 108 11.36 -15.32 -19.50
CA GLY A 108 10.56 -14.90 -20.63
C GLY A 108 9.68 -13.68 -20.46
N VAL A 109 9.90 -12.81 -19.48
CA VAL A 109 9.20 -11.52 -19.45
C VAL A 109 10.08 -10.39 -19.95
N GLY A 110 9.88 -10.14 -21.23
CA GLY A 110 9.84 -8.81 -21.83
C GLY A 110 11.08 -7.93 -21.78
N LEU A 111 12.17 -8.33 -21.18
CA LEU A 111 13.44 -7.64 -21.33
C LEU A 111 14.39 -8.52 -22.11
N SER A 112 14.79 -8.04 -23.28
CA SER A 112 15.63 -8.76 -24.29
C SER A 112 16.98 -9.25 -23.77
N ASP A 113 17.32 -8.99 -22.50
CA ASP A 113 18.63 -9.18 -21.89
C ASP A 113 18.59 -9.92 -20.54
N GLY A 114 17.48 -10.54 -20.19
CA GLY A 114 17.41 -11.45 -19.03
C GLY A 114 17.22 -10.76 -17.68
N HIS A 115 16.79 -9.50 -17.67
CA HIS A 115 16.57 -8.72 -16.47
C HIS A 115 15.13 -8.83 -15.96
N TRP A 116 14.96 -8.93 -14.66
CA TRP A 116 13.74 -8.86 -13.84
C TRP A 116 12.46 -9.49 -14.42
N GLY A 117 12.19 -10.73 -14.04
CA GLY A 117 10.86 -11.31 -14.21
C GLY A 117 9.91 -10.80 -13.13
N LEU A 118 9.03 -9.85 -13.45
CA LEU A 118 7.86 -9.59 -12.64
C LEU A 118 6.81 -10.67 -12.90
N LEU A 119 6.45 -11.40 -11.86
CA LEU A 119 5.32 -12.32 -11.91
C LEU A 119 4.02 -11.52 -11.79
N ALA A 120 3.07 -11.81 -12.65
CA ALA A 120 1.76 -11.18 -12.61
C ALA A 120 0.94 -11.70 -11.42
N MET A 121 0.07 -10.84 -10.90
CA MET A 121 -0.94 -11.23 -9.92
C MET A 121 -1.87 -12.30 -10.50
N ARG A 122 -2.17 -13.34 -9.72
CA ARG A 122 -3.12 -14.40 -10.10
C ARG A 122 -4.46 -13.81 -10.53
N LYS A 123 -5.00 -14.31 -11.65
CA LYS A 123 -6.26 -13.82 -12.23
C LYS A 123 -7.51 -14.36 -11.56
N ASP A 124 -7.39 -15.45 -10.81
CA ASP A 124 -8.49 -16.12 -10.10
C ASP A 124 -8.78 -15.50 -8.73
N LEU A 125 -7.92 -14.60 -8.23
CA LEU A 125 -8.16 -13.83 -7.01
C LEU A 125 -8.92 -12.55 -7.37
N PRO A 126 -10.10 -12.31 -6.76
CA PRO A 126 -10.82 -11.06 -6.98
C PRO A 126 -10.06 -9.89 -6.35
N THR A 127 -9.98 -8.77 -7.06
CA THR A 127 -9.46 -7.53 -6.49
C THR A 127 -10.55 -6.77 -5.75
N MET A 128 -10.14 -5.89 -4.83
CA MET A 128 -11.04 -4.95 -4.16
C MET A 128 -11.87 -4.15 -5.18
N ALA A 129 -11.24 -3.64 -6.23
CA ALA A 129 -11.93 -2.88 -7.28
C ALA A 129 -12.96 -3.72 -8.04
N GLU A 130 -12.68 -4.99 -8.32
CA GLU A 130 -13.67 -5.91 -8.92
C GLU A 130 -14.87 -6.13 -8.00
N GLN A 131 -14.64 -6.26 -6.69
CA GLN A 131 -15.70 -6.47 -5.70
C GLN A 131 -16.55 -5.20 -5.53
N PHE A 132 -15.95 -4.02 -5.44
CA PHE A 132 -16.67 -2.75 -5.42
C PHE A 132 -17.46 -2.54 -6.72
N SER A 133 -16.86 -2.82 -7.89
CA SER A 133 -17.54 -2.72 -9.18
C SER A 133 -18.75 -3.66 -9.27
N ALA A 134 -18.60 -4.90 -8.80
CA ALA A 134 -19.70 -5.87 -8.73
C ALA A 134 -20.83 -5.44 -7.78
N ALA A 135 -20.51 -4.66 -6.74
CA ALA A 135 -21.48 -4.06 -5.84
C ALA A 135 -22.12 -2.75 -6.38
N GLY A 136 -21.81 -2.37 -7.62
CA GLY A 136 -22.40 -1.21 -8.28
C GLY A 136 -21.68 0.11 -8.06
N TYR A 137 -20.47 0.10 -7.47
CA TYR A 137 -19.66 1.30 -7.33
C TYR A 137 -19.06 1.74 -8.68
N ARG A 138 -18.87 3.05 -8.82
CA ARG A 138 -17.92 3.61 -9.75
C ARG A 138 -16.52 3.43 -9.17
N THR A 139 -15.59 2.83 -9.92
CA THR A 139 -14.24 2.51 -9.44
C THR A 139 -13.19 3.28 -10.23
N VAL A 140 -12.41 4.11 -9.54
CA VAL A 140 -11.42 5.00 -10.14
C VAL A 140 -10.09 4.86 -9.41
N SER A 141 -9.00 4.71 -10.17
CA SER A 141 -7.61 4.75 -9.70
C SER A 141 -6.88 5.92 -10.36
N VAL A 142 -6.25 6.77 -9.56
CA VAL A 142 -5.38 7.85 -10.02
C VAL A 142 -4.05 7.73 -9.28
N ALA A 143 -2.98 7.43 -9.98
CA ALA A 143 -1.70 7.09 -9.37
C ALA A 143 -0.53 7.82 -10.04
N SER A 144 0.55 8.00 -9.28
CA SER A 144 1.80 8.51 -9.83
C SER A 144 2.82 7.40 -10.10
N ASN A 145 2.72 6.27 -9.40
CA ASN A 145 3.64 5.15 -9.58
C ASN A 145 3.29 4.32 -10.83
N ARG A 146 4.27 4.12 -11.71
CA ARG A 146 4.13 3.38 -12.97
C ARG A 146 3.82 1.89 -12.81
N PHE A 147 4.13 1.27 -11.68
CA PHE A 147 3.69 -0.09 -11.39
C PHE A 147 2.17 -0.24 -11.32
N LEU A 148 1.44 0.86 -11.17
CA LEU A 148 -0.01 0.91 -11.17
C LEU A 148 -0.62 1.19 -12.57
N ASP A 149 0.20 1.21 -13.62
CA ASP A 149 -0.31 1.29 -15.00
C ASP A 149 -1.26 0.11 -15.28
N PRO A 150 -2.47 0.36 -15.80
CA PRO A 150 -3.46 -0.68 -16.03
C PRO A 150 -2.97 -1.83 -16.94
N LYS A 151 -1.99 -1.58 -17.78
CA LYS A 151 -1.36 -2.60 -18.63
C LYS A 151 -0.65 -3.69 -17.84
N LEU A 152 -0.21 -3.39 -16.62
CA LEU A 152 0.48 -4.35 -15.74
C LEU A 152 -0.48 -5.24 -14.95
N GLY A 153 -1.77 -4.86 -14.84
CA GLY A 153 -2.84 -5.69 -14.30
C GLY A 153 -3.07 -5.60 -12.79
N LEU A 154 -2.31 -4.81 -12.02
CA LEU A 154 -2.61 -4.59 -10.60
C LEU A 154 -3.93 -3.85 -10.41
N THR A 155 -4.23 -2.89 -11.28
CA THR A 155 -5.44 -2.05 -11.25
C THR A 155 -6.65 -2.71 -11.92
N ARG A 156 -6.66 -4.03 -12.05
CA ARG A 156 -7.80 -4.79 -12.56
C ARG A 156 -9.05 -4.51 -11.72
N GLY A 157 -10.19 -4.23 -12.40
CA GLY A 157 -11.47 -3.91 -11.76
C GLY A 157 -11.75 -2.42 -11.63
N PHE A 158 -10.74 -1.55 -11.76
CA PHE A 158 -11.01 -0.12 -11.89
C PHE A 158 -11.56 0.20 -13.29
N GLN A 159 -12.68 0.90 -13.34
CA GLN A 159 -13.32 1.35 -14.58
C GLN A 159 -12.51 2.48 -15.24
N VAL A 160 -11.86 3.28 -14.43
CA VAL A 160 -10.89 4.31 -14.84
C VAL A 160 -9.61 4.08 -14.05
N ALA A 161 -8.48 3.95 -14.74
CA ALA A 161 -7.16 3.86 -14.11
C ALA A 161 -6.17 4.72 -14.90
N GLU A 162 -5.62 5.73 -14.24
CA GLU A 162 -4.80 6.76 -14.85
C GLU A 162 -3.48 6.93 -14.09
N ILE A 163 -2.39 7.15 -14.84
CA ILE A 163 -1.08 7.47 -14.29
C ILE A 163 -0.73 8.91 -14.66
N MET A 164 -0.32 9.69 -13.67
CA MET A 164 0.05 11.09 -13.87
C MET A 164 1.01 11.58 -12.78
N PRO A 165 1.73 12.70 -13.00
CA PRO A 165 2.57 13.30 -11.96
C PRO A 165 1.78 13.73 -10.72
N ASP A 166 2.40 13.67 -9.54
CA ASP A 166 1.80 14.06 -8.25
C ASP A 166 1.19 15.46 -8.28
N SER A 167 1.81 16.40 -9.01
CA SER A 167 1.31 17.78 -9.15
C SER A 167 -0.08 17.88 -9.78
N GLN A 168 -0.55 16.87 -10.50
CA GLN A 168 -1.84 16.83 -11.18
C GLN A 168 -2.91 16.05 -10.41
N LEU A 169 -2.54 15.23 -9.40
CA LEU A 169 -3.45 14.33 -8.71
C LEU A 169 -4.67 15.06 -8.12
N ALA A 170 -4.45 16.10 -7.33
CA ALA A 170 -5.53 16.81 -6.64
C ALA A 170 -6.51 17.48 -7.63
N ASP A 171 -6.02 17.99 -8.76
CA ASP A 171 -6.87 18.62 -9.78
C ASP A 171 -7.66 17.55 -10.54
N ARG A 172 -7.04 16.41 -10.86
CA ARG A 172 -7.76 15.28 -11.50
C ARG A 172 -8.83 14.70 -10.59
N ILE A 173 -8.54 14.55 -9.29
CA ILE A 173 -9.52 14.08 -8.32
C ILE A 173 -10.67 15.05 -8.19
N GLY A 174 -10.41 16.37 -8.16
CA GLY A 174 -11.46 17.38 -8.21
C GLY A 174 -12.39 17.21 -9.42
N ALA A 175 -11.84 16.90 -10.59
CA ALA A 175 -12.63 16.59 -11.78
C ALA A 175 -13.46 15.30 -11.61
N VAL A 176 -12.88 14.23 -11.05
CA VAL A 176 -13.60 12.97 -10.75
C VAL A 176 -14.79 13.21 -9.84
N LEU A 177 -14.62 14.01 -8.79
CA LEU A 177 -15.66 14.30 -7.81
C LEU A 177 -16.80 15.19 -8.35
N THR A 178 -16.60 15.85 -9.50
CA THR A 178 -17.62 16.68 -10.17
C THR A 178 -18.32 15.96 -11.32
N GLU A 179 -17.96 14.71 -11.63
CA GLU A 179 -18.65 13.92 -12.64
C GLU A 179 -20.09 13.61 -12.22
N ASP A 180 -21.05 13.72 -13.14
CA ASP A 180 -22.47 13.45 -12.90
C ASP A 180 -22.73 11.93 -12.92
N ASP A 181 -22.45 11.29 -11.79
CA ASP A 181 -22.63 9.83 -11.56
C ASP A 181 -23.15 9.60 -10.13
N GLU A 182 -24.36 9.10 -10.00
CA GLU A 182 -25.05 8.87 -8.73
C GLU A 182 -24.58 7.60 -7.99
N ARG A 183 -23.75 6.76 -8.62
CA ARG A 183 -23.22 5.54 -7.99
C ARG A 183 -22.25 5.91 -6.86
N PRO A 184 -22.20 5.11 -5.79
CA PRO A 184 -21.15 5.28 -4.80
C PRO A 184 -19.77 5.13 -5.45
N LEU A 185 -18.79 5.89 -4.95
CA LEU A 185 -17.45 5.95 -5.52
C LEU A 185 -16.45 5.16 -4.67
N PHE A 186 -15.70 4.26 -5.31
CA PHE A 186 -14.45 3.73 -4.77
C PHE A 186 -13.28 4.40 -5.51
N LEU A 187 -12.55 5.27 -4.80
CA LEU A 187 -11.42 6.03 -5.30
C LEU A 187 -10.13 5.57 -4.65
N PHE A 188 -9.17 5.15 -5.46
CA PHE A 188 -7.82 4.82 -5.06
C PHE A 188 -6.85 5.88 -5.57
N VAL A 189 -5.93 6.32 -4.72
CA VAL A 189 -4.91 7.32 -5.03
C VAL A 189 -3.55 6.83 -4.54
N ASN A 190 -2.52 6.91 -5.39
CA ASN A 190 -1.14 6.69 -4.99
C ASN A 190 -0.35 7.99 -5.21
N ILE A 191 0.36 8.45 -4.18
CA ILE A 191 1.18 9.67 -4.15
C ILE A 191 2.64 9.25 -4.05
N LEU A 192 3.47 9.59 -5.03
CA LEU A 192 4.84 9.09 -5.17
C LEU A 192 5.92 10.07 -4.67
N ILE A 193 5.58 11.33 -4.43
CA ILE A 193 6.53 12.44 -4.23
C ILE A 193 7.53 12.24 -3.06
N ALA A 194 7.22 11.35 -2.10
CA ALA A 194 8.14 10.98 -1.03
C ALA A 194 9.23 10.00 -1.50
N HIS A 195 9.06 9.37 -2.66
CA HIS A 195 10.00 8.40 -3.21
C HIS A 195 11.26 9.10 -3.76
N ALA A 196 12.43 8.48 -3.52
CA ALA A 196 13.68 8.95 -4.12
C ALA A 196 13.64 8.84 -5.66
N PRO A 197 14.35 9.69 -6.42
CA PRO A 197 15.16 10.82 -5.98
C PRO A 197 14.32 11.99 -5.48
N TRP A 198 14.83 12.71 -4.46
CA TRP A 198 14.09 13.79 -3.84
C TRP A 198 14.36 15.14 -4.48
N GLU A 199 13.30 15.95 -4.60
CA GLU A 199 13.44 17.38 -4.79
C GLU A 199 13.82 18.03 -3.44
N VAL A 200 14.49 19.20 -3.51
CA VAL A 200 14.67 20.00 -2.31
C VAL A 200 13.38 20.75 -2.01
N PHE A 201 12.48 20.11 -1.27
CA PHE A 201 11.21 20.71 -0.89
C PHE A 201 11.41 21.87 0.10
N PRO A 202 10.53 22.91 0.06
CA PRO A 202 10.67 24.10 0.88
C PRO A 202 10.22 23.91 2.33
N ALA A 203 10.44 22.75 2.93
CA ALA A 203 10.22 22.55 4.35
C ALA A 203 11.26 23.34 5.17
N ALA A 204 10.86 23.85 6.33
CA ALA A 204 11.70 24.72 7.14
C ALA A 204 13.03 24.06 7.56
N TRP A 205 13.01 22.75 7.78
CA TRP A 205 14.19 21.96 8.18
C TRP A 205 15.07 21.53 7.00
N SER A 206 14.54 21.35 5.79
CA SER A 206 15.30 20.95 4.60
C SER A 206 15.88 22.13 3.82
N LYS A 207 15.30 23.33 3.96
CA LYS A 207 15.76 24.52 3.22
C LYS A 207 17.24 24.84 3.38
N PRO A 208 17.86 24.76 4.58
CA PRO A 208 19.29 25.01 4.73
C PRO A 208 20.16 24.01 3.93
N HIS A 209 19.68 22.79 3.71
CA HIS A 209 20.40 21.76 2.97
C HIS A 209 20.38 22.03 1.47
N GLY A 210 19.26 22.54 0.95
CA GLY A 210 19.15 22.95 -0.46
C GLY A 210 20.18 24.01 -0.85
N GLU A 211 20.43 24.98 0.02
CA GLU A 211 21.45 26.00 -0.19
C GLU A 211 22.87 25.39 -0.22
N ARG A 212 23.13 24.35 0.58
CA ARG A 212 24.43 23.64 0.63
C ARG A 212 24.62 22.70 -0.57
N LEU A 213 23.56 22.06 -1.03
CA LEU A 213 23.58 21.04 -2.08
C LEU A 213 23.33 21.61 -3.48
N GLY A 214 22.95 22.86 -3.58
CA GLY A 214 22.35 23.52 -4.75
C GLY A 214 23.26 23.77 -5.96
N SER A 215 24.51 23.28 -5.99
CA SER A 215 25.32 23.34 -7.21
C SER A 215 25.96 21.99 -7.52
N ALA A 216 25.96 21.63 -8.82
CA ALA A 216 26.57 20.39 -9.32
C ALA A 216 28.06 20.28 -8.99
N GLU A 217 28.75 21.42 -8.90
CA GLU A 217 30.20 21.49 -8.65
C GLU A 217 30.51 21.24 -7.17
N THR A 218 29.62 21.64 -6.27
CA THR A 218 29.80 21.60 -4.81
C THR A 218 29.07 20.44 -4.12
N ALA A 219 28.09 19.83 -4.78
CA ALA A 219 27.35 18.71 -4.21
C ALA A 219 28.26 17.50 -3.94
N PRO A 220 28.19 16.88 -2.75
CA PRO A 220 28.91 15.65 -2.46
C PRO A 220 28.49 14.52 -3.43
N ALA A 221 29.38 13.57 -3.68
CA ALA A 221 29.13 12.47 -4.63
C ALA A 221 27.85 11.68 -4.30
N TRP A 222 27.55 11.47 -3.03
CA TRP A 222 26.34 10.77 -2.58
C TRP A 222 25.06 11.54 -2.93
N ALA A 223 25.08 12.88 -2.86
CA ALA A 223 23.88 13.70 -3.14
C ALA A 223 23.42 13.58 -4.59
N LYS A 224 24.35 13.30 -5.52
CA LYS A 224 24.03 13.09 -6.94
C LYS A 224 23.14 11.88 -7.19
N GLY A 225 23.06 10.95 -6.24
CA GLY A 225 22.18 9.80 -6.30
C GLY A 225 20.76 10.05 -5.74
N TYR A 226 20.59 11.07 -4.90
CA TYR A 226 19.34 11.30 -4.20
C TYR A 226 18.56 12.55 -4.64
N LEU A 227 19.18 13.45 -5.40
CA LEU A 227 18.60 14.75 -5.74
C LEU A 227 18.35 14.87 -7.24
N MET A 228 17.13 15.23 -7.61
CA MET A 228 16.72 15.44 -9.01
C MET A 228 17.38 16.67 -9.65
N ASP A 229 17.54 17.76 -8.90
CA ASP A 229 18.00 19.04 -9.42
C ASP A 229 19.54 19.22 -9.38
N VAL A 230 20.28 18.21 -8.96
CA VAL A 230 21.74 18.22 -9.05
C VAL A 230 22.12 17.79 -10.46
N PRO A 231 22.79 18.63 -11.28
CA PRO A 231 23.25 18.22 -12.59
C PRO A 231 24.05 16.91 -12.52
N GLY A 232 23.60 15.87 -13.22
CA GLY A 232 24.06 14.48 -13.08
C GLY A 232 23.27 13.63 -12.08
N GLY A 233 22.27 14.18 -11.39
CA GLY A 233 21.37 13.41 -10.51
C GLY A 233 20.51 12.39 -11.27
N LEU A 234 20.15 12.70 -12.52
CA LEU A 234 19.47 11.77 -13.43
C LEU A 234 20.39 10.72 -14.07
N ASP A 235 21.72 10.87 -14.02
CA ASP A 235 22.67 9.82 -14.45
C ASP A 235 22.62 8.56 -13.57
N PHE A 236 21.84 8.62 -12.54
CA PHE A 236 21.53 7.53 -11.62
C PHE A 236 21.12 6.24 -12.34
N TYR A 237 20.33 6.37 -13.43
CA TYR A 237 19.79 5.24 -14.17
C TYR A 237 20.23 5.13 -15.64
N GLN A 238 20.97 6.07 -16.18
CA GLN A 238 21.23 6.15 -17.61
C GLN A 238 22.56 5.57 -18.11
N THR A 239 23.39 4.97 -17.28
CA THR A 239 24.63 4.39 -17.79
C THR A 239 24.40 3.02 -18.42
N ARG A 240 24.12 3.04 -19.73
CA ARG A 240 23.96 1.89 -20.61
C ARG A 240 25.20 0.98 -20.73
N ASP A 241 26.34 1.37 -20.26
CA ASP A 241 27.63 0.72 -20.53
C ASP A 241 28.21 -0.08 -19.35
N GLY A 242 27.49 -0.18 -18.23
CA GLY A 242 27.92 -0.97 -17.07
C GLY A 242 29.20 -0.47 -16.39
N ALA A 243 29.79 0.64 -16.86
CA ALA A 243 31.08 1.13 -16.39
C ALA A 243 30.97 2.22 -15.31
N SER A 244 29.84 2.94 -15.23
CA SER A 244 29.59 3.86 -14.13
C SER A 244 28.29 3.46 -13.41
N ARG A 245 28.42 2.88 -12.24
CA ARG A 245 27.31 2.73 -11.32
C ARG A 245 26.90 4.11 -10.86
N GLY A 246 25.64 4.54 -11.07
CA GLY A 246 25.12 5.82 -10.57
C GLY A 246 25.36 5.94 -9.06
N GLY A 247 25.43 7.16 -8.54
CA GLY A 247 25.84 7.43 -7.15
C GLY A 247 25.13 6.57 -6.10
N PHE A 248 23.87 6.25 -6.32
CA PHE A 248 23.09 5.40 -5.42
C PHE A 248 23.53 3.92 -5.44
N ARG A 249 23.81 3.34 -6.61
CA ARG A 249 24.38 2.00 -6.67
C ARG A 249 25.72 1.90 -5.99
N GLN A 250 26.54 2.94 -6.11
CA GLN A 250 27.81 3.02 -5.42
C GLN A 250 27.61 3.07 -3.90
N LEU A 251 26.55 3.77 -3.43
CA LEU A 251 26.19 3.81 -2.02
C LEU A 251 25.73 2.44 -1.51
N ILE A 252 24.80 1.80 -2.23
CA ILE A 252 24.32 0.44 -1.88
C ILE A 252 25.46 -0.58 -1.93
N ALA A 253 26.38 -0.46 -2.89
CA ALA A 253 27.54 -1.33 -3.00
C ALA A 253 28.60 -1.05 -1.90
N GLY A 254 28.51 0.07 -1.18
CA GLY A 254 29.52 0.51 -0.23
C GLY A 254 30.74 1.14 -0.88
N ASP A 255 30.70 1.42 -2.19
CA ASP A 255 31.79 2.10 -2.91
C ASP A 255 31.88 3.58 -2.52
N ILE A 256 30.76 4.17 -2.11
CA ILE A 256 30.65 5.51 -1.53
C ILE A 256 29.97 5.38 -0.17
N THR A 257 30.40 6.18 0.79
CA THR A 257 29.76 6.31 2.11
C THR A 257 29.29 7.73 2.32
N ILE A 258 28.15 7.89 3.00
CA ILE A 258 27.69 9.19 3.47
C ILE A 258 28.44 9.49 4.78
N PRO A 259 29.15 10.64 4.88
CA PRO A 259 29.75 11.03 6.11
C PRO A 259 28.74 11.14 7.26
N PRO A 260 29.06 10.75 8.50
CA PRO A 260 28.12 10.82 9.62
C PRO A 260 27.51 12.21 9.83
N GLU A 261 28.24 13.27 9.54
CA GLU A 261 27.76 14.65 9.59
C GLU A 261 26.74 15.01 8.51
N ASP A 262 26.66 14.24 7.43
CA ASP A 262 25.71 14.45 6.33
C ASP A 262 24.46 13.55 6.47
N MET A 263 24.48 12.53 7.32
CA MET A 263 23.33 11.65 7.55
C MET A 263 22.03 12.39 7.90
N PRO A 264 22.05 13.43 8.76
CA PRO A 264 20.84 14.21 9.03
C PRO A 264 20.25 14.90 7.79
N ILE A 265 21.06 15.16 6.76
CA ILE A 265 20.59 15.78 5.52
C ILE A 265 19.68 14.82 4.78
N ILE A 266 20.03 13.53 4.71
CA ILE A 266 19.22 12.50 4.06
C ILE A 266 17.85 12.38 4.76
N GLU A 267 17.85 12.28 6.08
CA GLU A 267 16.61 12.21 6.88
C GLU A 267 15.74 13.45 6.64
N ASP A 268 16.35 14.64 6.65
CA ASP A 268 15.63 15.91 6.46
C ASP A 268 15.06 16.05 5.05
N LEU A 269 15.75 15.56 4.02
CA LEU A 269 15.23 15.54 2.64
C LEU A 269 14.08 14.54 2.49
N TYR A 270 14.23 13.33 3.00
CA TYR A 270 13.18 12.32 2.98
C TYR A 270 11.92 12.80 3.70
N THR A 271 12.08 13.34 4.91
CA THR A 271 10.94 13.87 5.68
C THR A 271 10.30 15.10 5.06
N ALA A 272 11.05 15.92 4.32
CA ALA A 272 10.49 16.99 3.53
C ALA A 272 9.64 16.46 2.35
N GLY A 273 10.04 15.35 1.73
CA GLY A 273 9.24 14.61 0.76
C GLY A 273 7.92 14.10 1.36
N ILE A 274 7.97 13.54 2.58
CA ILE A 274 6.76 13.14 3.33
C ILE A 274 5.85 14.34 3.56
N ASN A 275 6.39 15.48 3.95
CA ASN A 275 5.59 16.69 4.15
C ASN A 275 4.93 17.19 2.86
N ALA A 276 5.61 17.06 1.72
CA ALA A 276 5.02 17.37 0.42
C ALA A 276 3.88 16.40 0.07
N ALA A 277 4.04 15.10 0.35
CA ALA A 277 2.99 14.10 0.16
C ALA A 277 1.77 14.37 1.07
N ASP A 278 2.01 14.74 2.34
CA ASP A 278 0.96 15.12 3.30
C ASP A 278 0.16 16.34 2.80
N PHE A 279 0.82 17.30 2.19
CA PHE A 279 0.14 18.47 1.61
C PHE A 279 -0.73 18.09 0.39
N ILE A 280 -0.27 17.21 -0.49
CA ILE A 280 -1.07 16.72 -1.63
C ILE A 280 -2.27 15.93 -1.11
N MET A 281 -2.04 15.01 -0.16
CA MET A 281 -3.09 14.24 0.52
C MET A 281 -4.15 15.17 1.12
N HIS A 282 -3.74 16.24 1.81
CA HIS A 282 -4.67 17.22 2.40
C HIS A 282 -5.60 17.87 1.36
N ARG A 283 -5.05 18.27 0.21
CA ARG A 283 -5.87 18.84 -0.88
C ARG A 283 -6.94 17.85 -1.35
N ILE A 284 -6.58 16.57 -1.45
CA ILE A 284 -7.47 15.48 -1.86
C ILE A 284 -8.54 15.22 -0.79
N VAL A 285 -8.13 15.05 0.47
CA VAL A 285 -9.05 14.79 1.59
C VAL A 285 -10.02 15.95 1.82
N THR A 286 -9.57 17.20 1.62
CA THR A 286 -10.44 18.37 1.71
C THR A 286 -11.55 18.35 0.66
N GLN A 287 -11.22 18.04 -0.59
CA GLN A 287 -12.20 17.89 -1.67
C GLN A 287 -13.13 16.70 -1.42
N TRP A 288 -12.57 15.58 -0.98
CA TRP A 288 -13.33 14.38 -0.63
C TRP A 288 -14.34 14.62 0.49
N THR A 289 -13.93 15.28 1.56
CA THR A 289 -14.81 15.57 2.71
C THR A 289 -15.96 16.52 2.32
N ALA A 290 -15.70 17.44 1.39
CA ALA A 290 -16.77 18.30 0.85
C ALA A 290 -17.73 17.52 -0.04
N TYR A 291 -17.26 16.57 -0.84
CA TYR A 291 -18.04 15.70 -1.71
C TYR A 291 -18.83 14.64 -0.91
N SER A 292 -18.16 13.91 -0.02
CA SER A 292 -18.75 12.81 0.77
C SER A 292 -18.41 12.95 2.26
N PRO A 293 -19.15 13.77 3.03
CA PRO A 293 -18.88 14.01 4.46
C PRO A 293 -19.00 12.77 5.34
N GLN A 294 -19.69 11.71 4.87
CA GLN A 294 -19.83 10.43 5.55
C GLN A 294 -19.00 9.33 4.87
N GLY A 295 -18.20 9.68 3.87
CA GLY A 295 -17.33 8.76 3.15
C GLY A 295 -16.22 8.22 4.04
N ILE A 296 -15.75 7.03 3.69
CA ILE A 296 -14.61 6.38 4.34
C ILE A 296 -13.32 6.94 3.74
N VAL A 297 -12.34 7.22 4.59
CA VAL A 297 -10.99 7.60 4.19
C VAL A 297 -10.00 6.64 4.85
N ALA A 298 -9.17 5.98 4.07
CA ALA A 298 -8.05 5.20 4.55
C ALA A 298 -6.74 5.75 3.97
N VAL A 299 -5.75 5.99 4.83
CA VAL A 299 -4.42 6.44 4.46
C VAL A 299 -3.41 5.42 4.96
N THR A 300 -2.54 4.95 4.08
CA THR A 300 -1.46 4.02 4.38
C THR A 300 -0.24 4.26 3.49
N SER A 301 0.80 3.46 3.66
CA SER A 301 1.92 3.33 2.71
C SER A 301 2.04 1.87 2.27
N ASP A 302 2.68 1.64 1.16
CA ASP A 302 2.93 0.31 0.61
C ASP A 302 4.22 -0.32 1.18
N HIS A 303 5.22 0.47 1.51
CA HIS A 303 6.46 0.10 2.20
C HIS A 303 7.19 1.34 2.72
N GLY A 304 8.33 1.14 3.39
CA GLY A 304 9.24 2.19 3.85
C GLY A 304 10.53 2.25 3.04
N GLU A 305 11.58 2.82 3.65
CA GLU A 305 12.88 3.10 3.04
C GLU A 305 14.01 2.99 4.06
N TYR A 306 15.16 2.42 3.67
CA TYR A 306 16.39 2.50 4.45
C TYR A 306 17.13 3.81 4.20
N LEU A 307 17.54 4.44 5.27
CA LEU A 307 18.36 5.66 5.26
C LEU A 307 19.76 5.41 5.84
N GLY A 308 20.24 4.15 5.79
CA GLY A 308 21.54 3.70 6.32
C GLY A 308 21.43 2.75 7.50
N GLU A 309 20.24 2.48 8.03
CA GLU A 309 20.04 1.51 9.10
C GLU A 309 20.44 0.11 8.61
N HIS A 310 20.98 -0.72 9.50
CA HIS A 310 21.57 -2.02 9.18
C HIS A 310 22.69 -1.99 8.11
N GLY A 311 23.21 -0.79 7.80
CA GLY A 311 24.13 -0.58 6.66
C GLY A 311 23.45 -0.69 5.30
N LEU A 312 22.10 -0.55 5.26
CA LEU A 312 21.28 -0.71 4.06
C LEU A 312 20.75 0.65 3.57
N TRP A 313 20.48 0.68 2.28
CA TRP A 313 19.92 1.81 1.56
C TRP A 313 18.83 1.32 0.62
N GLU A 314 17.83 2.15 0.33
CA GLU A 314 16.72 1.82 -0.54
C GLU A 314 15.82 0.69 0.04
N HIS A 315 14.93 0.15 -0.72
CA HIS A 315 13.91 -0.82 -0.31
C HIS A 315 13.93 -2.08 -1.19
N GLY A 316 12.98 -2.99 -0.97
CA GLY A 316 12.77 -4.15 -1.84
C GLY A 316 13.69 -5.35 -1.61
N LYS A 317 14.57 -5.31 -0.61
CA LYS A 317 15.65 -6.29 -0.46
C LYS A 317 15.55 -7.15 0.79
N THR A 318 14.98 -6.62 1.86
CA THR A 318 14.85 -7.27 3.17
C THR A 318 13.49 -6.93 3.79
N VAL A 319 13.28 -7.28 5.06
CA VAL A 319 12.00 -7.13 5.77
C VAL A 319 12.18 -6.58 7.20
N PHE A 320 13.25 -5.78 7.44
CA PHE A 320 13.39 -5.09 8.71
C PHE A 320 12.38 -3.94 8.83
N THR A 321 12.19 -3.45 10.04
CA THR A 321 11.15 -2.48 10.40
C THR A 321 11.10 -1.28 9.45
N GLU A 322 12.26 -0.71 9.09
CA GLU A 322 12.36 0.52 8.30
C GLU A 322 11.68 0.42 6.93
N VAL A 323 11.58 -0.78 6.37
CA VAL A 323 10.99 -1.00 5.04
C VAL A 323 9.62 -1.65 5.07
N VAL A 324 9.14 -2.10 6.25
CA VAL A 324 7.82 -2.73 6.36
C VAL A 324 6.88 -2.09 7.37
N ASP A 325 7.36 -1.22 8.27
CA ASP A 325 6.50 -0.48 9.21
C ASP A 325 5.93 0.76 8.53
N VAL A 326 4.61 0.76 8.32
CA VAL A 326 3.90 1.74 7.53
C VAL A 326 2.79 2.43 8.31
N PRO A 327 2.46 3.69 8.00
CA PRO A 327 1.31 4.34 8.59
C PRO A 327 0.01 3.65 8.16
N LEU A 328 -0.96 3.60 9.07
CA LEU A 328 -2.33 3.17 8.76
C LEU A 328 -3.33 3.96 9.61
N VAL A 329 -4.12 4.78 8.93
CA VAL A 329 -5.18 5.59 9.54
C VAL A 329 -6.48 5.38 8.77
N ILE A 330 -7.58 5.10 9.48
CA ILE A 330 -8.89 4.87 8.87
C ILE A 330 -9.94 5.75 9.55
N ALA A 331 -10.53 6.67 8.82
CA ALA A 331 -11.68 7.46 9.25
C ALA A 331 -12.95 6.94 8.56
N ALA A 332 -13.92 6.48 9.35
CA ALA A 332 -15.19 5.98 8.86
C ALA A 332 -16.32 6.52 9.77
N PRO A 333 -16.89 7.70 9.44
CA PRO A 333 -17.85 8.38 10.29
C PRO A 333 -19.06 7.50 10.65
N GLY A 334 -19.35 7.38 11.95
CA GLY A 334 -20.44 6.54 12.47
C GLY A 334 -20.23 5.03 12.38
N ARG A 335 -19.07 4.56 11.88
CA ARG A 335 -18.69 3.14 11.71
C ARG A 335 -17.47 2.75 12.54
N LEU A 336 -16.52 3.67 12.73
CA LEU A 336 -15.35 3.50 13.58
C LEU A 336 -15.28 4.58 14.66
N PRO A 337 -14.57 4.32 15.78
CA PRO A 337 -14.28 5.32 16.81
C PRO A 337 -13.51 6.51 16.23
N LYS A 338 -13.60 7.67 16.87
CA LYS A 338 -12.82 8.85 16.53
C LYS A 338 -11.64 9.03 17.49
N GLY A 339 -10.51 9.49 16.97
CA GLY A 339 -9.31 9.84 17.73
C GLY A 339 -8.74 8.64 18.51
N LYS A 340 -9.01 7.42 18.07
CA LYS A 340 -8.53 6.21 18.74
C LYS A 340 -7.18 5.79 18.21
N ARG A 341 -6.25 5.47 19.11
CA ARG A 341 -4.98 4.82 18.79
C ARG A 341 -5.04 3.35 19.16
N VAL A 342 -4.52 2.48 18.32
CA VAL A 342 -4.53 1.01 18.47
C VAL A 342 -3.12 0.51 18.31
N SER A 343 -2.56 -0.06 19.37
CA SER A 343 -1.20 -0.62 19.40
C SER A 343 -1.13 -2.12 19.07
N THR A 344 -2.28 -2.77 18.87
CA THR A 344 -2.29 -4.16 18.41
C THR A 344 -1.64 -4.24 17.02
N PRO A 345 -0.61 -5.08 16.81
CA PRO A 345 0.01 -5.24 15.51
C PRO A 345 -0.98 -5.69 14.44
N VAL A 346 -0.96 -5.03 13.28
CA VAL A 346 -1.85 -5.32 12.13
C VAL A 346 -1.06 -5.42 10.84
N GLN A 347 -1.68 -5.92 9.79
CA GLN A 347 -1.09 -5.96 8.45
C GLN A 347 -1.83 -5.01 7.50
N MET A 348 -1.09 -4.36 6.63
CA MET A 348 -1.62 -3.39 5.66
C MET A 348 -2.67 -4.03 4.73
N GLN A 349 -2.49 -5.28 4.29
CA GLN A 349 -3.47 -5.97 3.45
C GLN A 349 -4.80 -6.28 4.16
N ASP A 350 -4.85 -6.21 5.50
CA ASP A 350 -6.11 -6.35 6.26
C ASP A 350 -7.08 -5.19 5.93
N LEU A 351 -6.56 -4.12 5.33
CA LEU A 351 -7.36 -3.01 4.83
C LEU A 351 -8.36 -3.44 3.74
N HIS A 352 -8.04 -4.46 2.93
CA HIS A 352 -8.96 -5.03 1.95
C HIS A 352 -10.30 -5.43 2.60
N ASP A 353 -10.29 -6.38 3.52
CA ASP A 353 -11.49 -6.87 4.19
C ASP A 353 -12.16 -5.78 5.03
N THR A 354 -11.35 -4.88 5.60
CA THR A 354 -11.84 -3.77 6.41
C THR A 354 -12.70 -2.82 5.59
N LEU A 355 -12.26 -2.44 4.39
CA LEU A 355 -13.00 -1.53 3.53
C LEU A 355 -14.26 -2.17 2.97
N LEU A 356 -14.20 -3.45 2.58
CA LEU A 356 -15.38 -4.20 2.14
C LEU A 356 -16.42 -4.27 3.25
N GLN A 357 -16.03 -4.57 4.50
CA GLN A 357 -16.94 -4.59 5.65
C GLN A 357 -17.50 -3.20 5.95
N LEU A 358 -16.66 -2.17 5.97
CA LEU A 358 -17.09 -0.79 6.24
C LEU A 358 -18.02 -0.24 5.17
N ALA A 359 -17.92 -0.73 3.94
CA ALA A 359 -18.80 -0.40 2.83
C ALA A 359 -20.08 -1.25 2.79
N ASP A 360 -20.31 -2.12 3.78
CA ASP A 360 -21.44 -3.05 3.86
C ASP A 360 -21.53 -4.01 2.64
N LEU A 361 -20.38 -4.35 2.02
CA LEU A 361 -20.35 -5.32 0.94
C LEU A 361 -20.60 -6.73 1.47
N PRO A 362 -21.32 -7.59 0.73
CA PRO A 362 -21.61 -8.95 1.16
C PRO A 362 -20.35 -9.81 1.18
N GLY A 363 -20.24 -10.71 2.14
CA GLY A 363 -19.16 -11.67 2.29
C GLY A 363 -18.69 -11.82 3.73
N ASP A 364 -17.85 -12.82 3.93
CA ASP A 364 -17.07 -12.94 5.16
C ASP A 364 -15.83 -12.07 5.03
N HIS A 365 -15.51 -11.29 6.05
CA HIS A 365 -14.35 -10.41 6.09
C HIS A 365 -13.44 -10.81 7.27
N PRO A 366 -12.80 -12.00 7.21
CA PRO A 366 -12.12 -12.60 8.36
C PRO A 366 -10.89 -11.80 8.81
N HIS A 367 -10.38 -10.94 7.94
CA HIS A 367 -9.19 -10.14 8.19
C HIS A 367 -9.48 -8.68 8.49
N SER A 368 -10.77 -8.32 8.61
CA SER A 368 -11.17 -6.94 8.89
C SER A 368 -10.60 -6.42 10.21
N LEU A 369 -10.12 -5.18 10.18
CA LEU A 369 -9.64 -4.45 11.34
C LEU A 369 -10.76 -3.79 12.17
N VAL A 370 -12.02 -3.87 11.74
CA VAL A 370 -13.15 -3.29 12.49
C VAL A 370 -13.24 -3.84 13.92
N PRO A 371 -13.10 -5.17 14.19
CA PRO A 371 -13.04 -5.68 15.55
C PRO A 371 -11.84 -5.11 16.34
N VAL A 372 -10.67 -5.05 15.74
CA VAL A 372 -9.43 -4.53 16.37
C VAL A 372 -9.57 -3.04 16.69
N ALA A 373 -10.13 -2.26 15.78
CA ALA A 373 -10.46 -0.85 15.99
C ALA A 373 -11.40 -0.63 17.18
N ASN A 374 -12.25 -1.60 17.50
CA ASN A 374 -13.13 -1.57 18.65
C ASN A 374 -12.54 -2.20 19.92
N GLY A 375 -11.29 -2.66 19.91
CA GLY A 375 -10.56 -3.22 21.05
C GLY A 375 -10.64 -4.75 21.13
N GLY A 376 -11.05 -5.42 20.07
CA GLY A 376 -10.97 -6.86 19.93
C GLY A 376 -9.55 -7.34 19.64
N PRO A 377 -9.28 -8.65 19.78
CA PRO A 377 -7.98 -9.23 19.50
C PRO A 377 -7.74 -9.35 17.98
N ARG A 378 -6.47 -9.56 17.63
CA ARG A 378 -6.00 -10.04 16.33
C ARG A 378 -5.11 -11.26 16.57
N ASP A 379 -5.56 -12.42 16.16
CA ASP A 379 -4.95 -13.72 16.51
C ASP A 379 -4.11 -14.31 15.36
N ARG A 380 -3.68 -13.47 14.41
CA ARG A 380 -2.86 -13.90 13.28
C ARG A 380 -1.43 -13.37 13.40
N PRO A 381 -0.42 -14.13 12.95
CA PRO A 381 0.94 -13.62 12.88
C PRO A 381 1.05 -12.45 11.91
N ILE A 382 2.03 -11.60 12.13
CA ILE A 382 2.48 -10.59 11.18
C ILE A 382 3.52 -11.24 10.27
N GLN A 383 3.40 -11.01 8.97
CA GLN A 383 4.24 -11.66 7.97
C GLN A 383 4.61 -10.69 6.85
N ALA A 384 5.89 -10.70 6.47
CA ALA A 384 6.35 -9.99 5.28
C ALA A 384 7.42 -10.81 4.55
N LYS A 385 7.54 -10.61 3.23
CA LYS A 385 8.56 -11.29 2.43
C LYS A 385 9.11 -10.37 1.34
N ALA A 386 10.42 -10.41 1.18
CA ALA A 386 11.15 -9.81 0.07
C ALA A 386 11.87 -10.92 -0.71
N TRP A 387 11.85 -10.83 -2.04
CA TRP A 387 12.49 -11.82 -2.91
C TRP A 387 13.82 -11.31 -3.45
N ALA A 388 14.80 -12.19 -3.51
CA ALA A 388 16.04 -11.92 -4.20
C ALA A 388 15.78 -11.59 -5.67
N SER A 389 16.42 -10.56 -6.15
CA SER A 389 16.41 -10.23 -7.58
C SER A 389 17.74 -10.59 -8.23
N ARG A 390 17.70 -10.98 -9.52
CA ARG A 390 18.92 -11.39 -10.24
C ARG A 390 19.94 -10.24 -10.33
N PRO A 391 19.54 -9.02 -10.70
CA PRO A 391 20.50 -7.92 -10.82
C PRO A 391 21.23 -7.61 -9.52
N TRP A 392 20.51 -7.53 -8.42
CA TRP A 392 21.11 -7.27 -7.11
C TRP A 392 22.00 -8.43 -6.64
N LYS A 393 21.58 -9.67 -6.91
CA LYS A 393 22.39 -10.87 -6.62
C LYS A 393 23.70 -10.86 -7.40
N GLU A 394 23.67 -10.57 -8.69
CA GLU A 394 24.83 -10.59 -9.57
C GLU A 394 25.76 -9.40 -9.33
N SER A 395 25.20 -8.21 -9.04
CA SER A 395 25.99 -6.98 -8.88
C SER A 395 26.51 -6.75 -7.46
N MET A 396 25.77 -7.20 -6.44
CA MET A 396 26.05 -6.89 -5.02
C MET A 396 26.37 -8.15 -4.20
N GLY A 397 25.73 -9.28 -4.47
CA GLY A 397 25.89 -10.49 -3.65
C GLY A 397 25.38 -10.31 -2.21
N GLY A 398 25.94 -11.06 -1.26
CA GLY A 398 25.64 -10.91 0.16
C GLY A 398 24.16 -11.03 0.49
N ILE A 399 23.65 -10.09 1.27
CA ILE A 399 22.26 -10.01 1.73
C ILE A 399 21.24 -9.97 0.57
N PHE A 400 21.62 -9.42 -0.58
CA PHE A 400 20.76 -9.26 -1.76
C PHE A 400 20.60 -10.55 -2.58
N ALA A 401 21.35 -11.60 -2.24
CA ALA A 401 21.32 -12.87 -2.95
C ALA A 401 20.21 -13.82 -2.47
N TYR A 402 19.50 -13.47 -1.40
CA TYR A 402 18.57 -14.35 -0.69
C TYR A 402 17.21 -13.71 -0.52
N ASP A 403 16.16 -14.56 -0.49
CA ASP A 403 14.83 -14.14 -0.04
C ASP A 403 14.87 -13.92 1.47
N TRP A 404 14.14 -12.92 1.92
CA TRP A 404 14.01 -12.56 3.33
C TRP A 404 12.57 -12.63 3.76
N SER A 405 12.31 -13.13 4.97
CA SER A 405 10.97 -13.27 5.52
C SER A 405 10.94 -12.80 6.97
N LEU A 406 9.85 -12.15 7.35
CA LEU A 406 9.49 -11.76 8.71
C LEU A 406 8.30 -12.57 9.17
N TYR A 407 8.41 -13.22 10.33
CA TYR A 407 7.32 -13.87 11.04
C TYR A 407 7.27 -13.37 12.47
N ARG A 408 6.15 -12.73 12.85
CA ARG A 408 6.02 -12.14 14.19
C ARG A 408 4.74 -12.61 14.87
N GLU A 409 4.88 -13.06 16.12
CA GLU A 409 3.78 -13.35 17.03
C GLU A 409 3.98 -12.56 18.33
N GLY A 410 3.00 -11.75 18.69
CA GLY A 410 3.10 -10.85 19.83
C GLY A 410 4.31 -9.91 19.67
N ASN A 411 5.19 -9.88 20.67
CA ASN A 411 6.40 -9.07 20.67
C ASN A 411 7.64 -9.80 20.12
N ARG A 412 7.51 -11.04 19.63
CA ARG A 412 8.65 -11.79 19.10
C ARG A 412 8.62 -11.80 17.58
N ALA A 413 9.69 -11.29 16.98
CA ALA A 413 9.87 -11.27 15.53
C ALA A 413 11.05 -12.15 15.13
N LEU A 414 10.81 -13.10 14.22
CA LEU A 414 11.81 -13.93 13.59
C LEU A 414 12.01 -13.43 12.15
N VAL A 415 13.19 -12.89 11.87
CA VAL A 415 13.64 -12.56 10.52
C VAL A 415 14.53 -13.70 10.04
N PHE A 416 14.30 -14.19 8.83
CA PHE A 416 15.10 -15.30 8.28
C PHE A 416 15.26 -15.18 6.77
N SER A 417 16.33 -15.78 6.28
CA SER A 417 16.67 -15.79 4.86
C SER A 417 16.68 -17.19 4.25
N SER A 418 16.60 -17.25 2.93
CA SER A 418 16.60 -18.50 2.19
C SER A 418 17.95 -19.24 2.22
N ASN A 419 19.04 -18.64 2.73
CA ASN A 419 20.30 -19.33 2.98
C ASN A 419 20.36 -20.00 4.37
N GLY A 420 19.34 -19.80 5.22
CA GLY A 420 19.23 -20.42 6.55
C GLY A 420 19.58 -19.49 7.72
N ASP A 421 19.94 -18.25 7.49
CA ASP A 421 20.13 -17.26 8.57
C ASP A 421 18.82 -17.03 9.31
N ARG A 422 18.90 -16.86 10.64
CA ARG A 422 17.75 -16.59 11.51
C ARG A 422 18.14 -15.59 12.57
N PHE A 423 17.35 -14.55 12.72
CA PHE A 423 17.51 -13.45 13.68
C PHE A 423 16.24 -13.33 14.52
N LEU A 424 16.38 -13.15 15.81
CA LEU A 424 15.26 -13.01 16.75
C LEU A 424 15.29 -11.64 17.41
N TYR A 425 14.15 -10.95 17.37
CA TYR A 425 13.99 -9.62 17.96
C TYR A 425 12.83 -9.57 18.95
N ASP A 426 12.92 -8.66 19.91
CA ASP A 426 11.88 -8.34 20.88
C ASP A 426 11.33 -6.94 20.54
N MET A 427 10.17 -6.89 19.93
CA MET A 427 9.58 -5.67 19.39
C MET A 427 9.15 -4.65 20.46
N ASP A 428 8.96 -5.07 21.73
CA ASP A 428 8.65 -4.14 22.83
C ASP A 428 9.87 -3.34 23.25
N THR A 429 11.06 -3.93 23.16
CA THR A 429 12.31 -3.32 23.67
C THR A 429 13.27 -2.92 22.55
N ASP A 430 13.07 -3.43 21.35
CA ASP A 430 13.91 -3.20 20.17
C ASP A 430 13.06 -3.17 18.88
N PRO A 431 12.15 -2.20 18.73
CA PRO A 431 11.29 -2.10 17.54
C PRO A 431 12.08 -1.90 16.25
N GLY A 432 13.29 -1.34 16.30
CA GLY A 432 14.18 -1.17 15.15
C GLY A 432 15.03 -2.40 14.80
N MET A 433 14.77 -3.57 15.43
CA MET A 433 15.47 -4.84 15.13
C MET A 433 17.01 -4.72 15.10
N THR A 434 17.60 -3.97 16.02
CA THR A 434 19.05 -3.68 16.08
C THR A 434 19.84 -4.70 16.90
N ARG A 435 19.15 -5.45 17.77
CA ARG A 435 19.76 -6.38 18.71
C ARG A 435 19.25 -7.81 18.50
N ASP A 436 20.01 -8.60 17.76
CA ASP A 436 19.70 -10.02 17.57
C ASP A 436 19.82 -10.83 18.88
N LEU A 437 18.75 -11.53 19.22
CA LEU A 437 18.65 -12.41 20.39
C LEU A 437 18.78 -13.89 20.05
N ALA A 438 18.97 -14.27 18.77
CA ALA A 438 18.92 -15.66 18.33
C ALA A 438 19.92 -16.57 19.06
N THR A 439 21.14 -16.11 19.28
CA THR A 439 22.17 -16.86 20.00
C THR A 439 21.90 -16.95 21.51
N LEU A 440 21.18 -15.98 22.07
CA LEU A 440 20.83 -15.95 23.49
C LEU A 440 19.55 -16.73 23.81
N GLN A 441 18.68 -16.93 22.81
CA GLN A 441 17.37 -17.55 22.98
C GLN A 441 17.09 -18.61 21.87
N PRO A 442 17.93 -19.66 21.74
CA PRO A 442 17.80 -20.64 20.67
C PRO A 442 16.48 -21.41 20.71
N ASP A 443 15.92 -21.64 21.89
CA ASP A 443 14.63 -22.32 22.07
C ASP A 443 13.47 -21.48 21.50
N ALA A 444 13.51 -20.15 21.68
CA ALA A 444 12.51 -19.24 21.12
C ALA A 444 12.62 -19.17 19.60
N VAL A 445 13.83 -19.22 19.03
CA VAL A 445 14.06 -19.33 17.60
C VAL A 445 13.45 -20.63 17.05
N ALA A 446 13.72 -21.78 17.70
CA ALA A 446 13.20 -23.08 17.29
C ALA A 446 11.67 -23.13 17.33
N ASP A 447 11.07 -22.56 18.39
CA ASP A 447 9.63 -22.48 18.57
C ASP A 447 8.94 -21.65 17.47
N LEU A 448 9.39 -20.41 17.25
CA LEU A 448 8.86 -19.54 16.18
C LEU A 448 9.09 -20.15 14.79
N TRP A 449 10.27 -20.74 14.55
CA TRP A 449 10.59 -21.37 13.30
C TRP A 449 9.63 -22.52 12.96
N SER A 450 9.26 -23.34 13.94
CA SER A 450 8.33 -24.45 13.74
C SER A 450 6.95 -23.99 13.18
N ARG A 451 6.55 -22.76 13.48
CA ARG A 451 5.33 -22.15 12.97
C ARG A 451 5.56 -21.38 11.66
N ALA A 452 6.69 -20.69 11.57
CA ALA A 452 7.05 -19.89 10.39
C ALA A 452 7.35 -20.75 9.15
N GLU A 453 8.00 -21.91 9.31
CA GLU A 453 8.47 -22.75 8.20
C GLU A 453 7.36 -23.13 7.20
N GLY A 454 6.13 -23.32 7.68
CA GLY A 454 4.98 -23.64 6.83
C GLY A 454 4.18 -22.42 6.34
N ALA A 455 4.43 -21.24 6.88
CA ALA A 455 3.58 -20.07 6.71
C ALA A 455 3.80 -19.31 5.40
N PHE A 456 4.93 -19.52 4.73
CA PHE A 456 5.32 -18.83 3.48
C PHE A 456 5.29 -19.76 2.27
N ARG A 457 4.43 -20.81 2.29
CA ARG A 457 4.30 -21.73 1.17
C ARG A 457 3.68 -20.99 -0.02
N GLU A 458 4.43 -20.92 -1.10
CA GLU A 458 3.93 -20.41 -2.36
C GLU A 458 2.79 -21.32 -2.86
N THR A 459 1.62 -20.76 -3.02
CA THR A 459 0.55 -21.36 -3.82
C THR A 459 1.05 -21.39 -5.26
N ALA A 460 0.74 -22.46 -6.02
CA ALA A 460 1.23 -22.64 -7.38
C ALA A 460 1.24 -21.31 -8.16
N ALA A 461 2.46 -20.82 -8.44
CA ALA A 461 2.71 -19.51 -8.97
C ALA A 461 1.89 -19.27 -10.24
N SER A 462 1.42 -18.03 -10.44
CA SER A 462 1.10 -17.55 -11.77
C SER A 462 2.31 -17.79 -12.66
N THR A 463 2.15 -18.60 -13.70
CA THR A 463 3.20 -18.83 -14.71
C THR A 463 3.24 -17.72 -15.74
N SER A 464 2.34 -16.74 -15.62
CA SER A 464 2.24 -15.59 -16.52
C SER A 464 3.02 -14.40 -15.96
N SER A 465 3.72 -13.79 -16.84
CA SER A 465 4.51 -12.59 -16.63
C SER A 465 3.68 -11.33 -16.89
N ALA A 466 3.99 -10.23 -16.21
CA ALA A 466 3.44 -8.93 -16.55
C ALA A 466 4.05 -8.43 -17.87
N GLU A 467 3.23 -8.03 -18.83
CA GLU A 467 3.71 -7.48 -20.12
C GLU A 467 4.03 -5.99 -19.95
N MET A 468 5.26 -5.59 -20.22
CA MET A 468 5.70 -4.20 -20.17
C MET A 468 6.04 -3.67 -21.57
N SER A 469 5.62 -2.43 -21.86
CA SER A 469 6.05 -1.74 -23.08
C SER A 469 7.49 -1.23 -22.95
N ALA A 470 8.17 -0.98 -24.08
CA ALA A 470 9.51 -0.41 -24.08
C ALA A 470 9.58 0.93 -23.33
N ASP A 471 8.57 1.80 -23.53
CA ASP A 471 8.51 3.10 -22.84
C ASP A 471 8.37 2.94 -21.32
N MET A 472 7.56 1.99 -20.87
CA MET A 472 7.39 1.68 -19.44
C MET A 472 8.69 1.12 -18.84
N ILE A 473 9.40 0.28 -19.57
CA ILE A 473 10.69 -0.25 -19.15
C ILE A 473 11.69 0.90 -18.96
N GLU A 474 11.80 1.83 -19.90
CA GLU A 474 12.69 2.98 -19.80
C GLU A 474 12.31 3.89 -18.63
N GLU A 475 11.02 4.11 -18.37
CA GLU A 475 10.56 4.89 -17.21
C GLU A 475 10.85 4.18 -15.87
N LEU A 476 10.59 2.87 -15.79
CA LEU A 476 10.91 2.09 -14.59
C LEU A 476 12.42 2.00 -14.36
N LYS A 477 13.23 2.01 -15.43
CA LYS A 477 14.68 2.17 -15.34
C LYS A 477 15.06 3.55 -14.81
N ALA A 478 14.41 4.62 -15.29
CA ALA A 478 14.63 5.96 -14.81
C ALA A 478 14.28 6.15 -13.31
N LEU A 479 13.36 5.34 -12.79
CA LEU A 479 12.97 5.31 -11.38
C LEU A 479 13.76 4.27 -10.54
N GLY A 480 14.71 3.53 -11.16
CA GLY A 480 15.56 2.56 -10.48
C GLY A 480 14.97 1.19 -10.23
N TYR A 481 13.77 0.96 -10.68
CA TYR A 481 13.13 -0.33 -10.51
C TYR A 481 13.65 -1.42 -11.48
N LEU A 482 14.20 -1.01 -12.62
CA LEU A 482 14.75 -1.92 -13.65
C LEU A 482 16.16 -1.46 -14.08
N GLU A 483 17.01 -2.42 -14.51
CA GLU A 483 18.33 -2.15 -15.11
C GLU A 483 18.26 -1.95 -16.60
#